data_604e9f8887f6b81a2144cb218f1f721e
#
_entry.id   604e9f8887f6b81a2144cb218f1f721e
#
_cell.length_a   1.000
_cell.length_b   1.000
_cell.length_c   1.000
_cell.angle_alpha   90.00
_cell.angle_beta   90.00
_cell.angle_gamma   90.00
#
_symmetry.space_group_name_H-M   'P 1'
#
loop_
_entity.id
_entity.type
_entity.pdbx_description
1 polymer ?
#
loop_
_entity_poly.entity_id
_entity_poly.type
_entity_poly.pdbx_seq_one_letter_code
_entity_poly.pdbx_strand_id
1 'polypeptide(L)'
;MAPPRSACGAPPQGGDASGPAQPVPRRPLGGVVRASRRFVLLVAGAVAMAGRVSAQPRPIRLIVPYPPGGPLDIAARLLAEKVKDSLGTVVVENRPGAGGNLGADLVAKAVPDGLTLVMGAVATHAINPWLYGKMPYDAQRDFTPITLVAQVPNVLVVNTEAAARLGIGSLADLVAYARKNPGRLNYGSGGNGSAGHLAGEMFKSQARLFAVHIPYAGGPPAQLALVAGQVDFNFDNLAAASANIKSGKLKALAVTTARRSAVLPEVPTVAEAGAALGLKAFDISTWFGLFAPAGLPAETTAKLNKAFVDALATPDVKARLATLMAEPTPSTPAQFAAFVHSESQKYRAVVQATGAKAD
;
A
#
# COMPACT_ATOMS: atom_id res chain seq x y z
N MET A 1 10.35 -46.84 -22.96
CA MET A 1 10.00 -47.73 -21.84
C MET A 1 8.83 -47.07 -21.11
N ALA A 2 7.66 -47.60 -21.32
CA ALA A 2 6.41 -47.14 -20.70
C ALA A 2 6.08 -48.03 -19.46
N PRO A 3 5.49 -47.51 -18.40
CA PRO A 3 4.99 -48.35 -17.28
C PRO A 3 3.55 -48.82 -17.55
N PRO A 4 3.10 -49.92 -16.93
CA PRO A 4 1.92 -50.66 -17.29
C PRO A 4 0.65 -50.15 -16.59
N ARG A 5 -0.49 -50.41 -17.27
CA ARG A 5 -1.86 -50.24 -16.77
C ARG A 5 -2.26 -51.46 -15.89
N SER A 6 -3.02 -51.22 -14.83
CA SER A 6 -3.86 -52.24 -14.16
C SER A 6 -5.17 -51.53 -13.76
N ALA A 7 -6.21 -51.92 -14.23
CA ALA A 7 -7.18 -53.02 -14.16
C ALA A 7 -8.36 -52.62 -13.28
N CYS A 8 -9.54 -52.59 -13.93
CA CYS A 8 -10.89 -52.40 -13.42
C CYS A 8 -11.27 -53.41 -12.32
N GLY A 9 -12.03 -52.96 -11.32
CA GLY A 9 -12.84 -53.79 -10.43
C GLY A 9 -14.28 -53.31 -10.44
N ALA A 10 -15.18 -54.19 -10.83
CA ALA A 10 -16.64 -53.99 -10.90
C ALA A 10 -17.33 -54.09 -9.52
N PRO A 11 -18.55 -53.56 -9.37
CA PRO A 11 -19.30 -53.58 -8.11
C PRO A 11 -20.12 -54.90 -7.95
N PRO A 12 -20.39 -55.34 -6.74
CA PRO A 12 -21.28 -56.48 -6.51
C PRO A 12 -22.76 -56.06 -6.49
N GLN A 13 -23.56 -56.91 -7.10
CA GLN A 13 -25.02 -56.87 -7.17
C GLN A 13 -25.68 -57.47 -5.91
N GLY A 14 -26.82 -56.90 -5.54
CA GLY A 14 -28.08 -57.50 -5.21
C GLY A 14 -28.20 -58.49 -4.04
N GLY A 15 -29.08 -58.14 -3.13
CA GLY A 15 -29.66 -59.05 -2.14
C GLY A 15 -31.02 -58.52 -1.69
N ASP A 16 -32.08 -59.01 -2.37
CA ASP A 16 -33.48 -58.93 -1.93
C ASP A 16 -33.69 -59.67 -0.62
N ALA A 17 -34.35 -59.04 0.34
CA ALA A 17 -34.97 -59.74 1.45
C ALA A 17 -36.25 -59.00 1.88
N SER A 18 -37.36 -59.43 1.29
CA SER A 18 -38.73 -59.16 1.71
C SER A 18 -39.06 -59.94 3.01
N GLY A 19 -39.26 -59.26 4.09
CA GLY A 19 -39.80 -59.76 5.36
C GLY A 19 -41.07 -59.01 5.76
N PRO A 20 -42.10 -59.64 6.32
CA PRO A 20 -43.45 -59.09 6.50
C PRO A 20 -43.52 -58.04 7.62
N ALA A 21 -44.33 -57.01 7.37
CA ALA A 21 -44.61 -55.90 8.27
C ALA A 21 -45.36 -56.36 9.54
N GLN A 22 -44.86 -56.01 10.71
CA GLN A 22 -45.54 -56.12 11.99
C GLN A 22 -46.40 -54.87 12.27
N PRO A 23 -47.58 -54.97 12.86
CA PRO A 23 -48.46 -53.83 13.11
C PRO A 23 -48.00 -52.99 14.32
N VAL A 24 -47.95 -51.68 14.12
CA VAL A 24 -47.67 -50.68 15.15
C VAL A 24 -48.88 -50.49 16.06
N PRO A 25 -48.75 -50.54 17.41
CA PRO A 25 -49.86 -50.28 18.32
C PRO A 25 -50.21 -48.77 18.34
N ARG A 26 -51.50 -48.47 18.11
CA ARG A 26 -52.08 -47.13 18.26
C ARG A 26 -52.14 -46.76 19.75
N ARG A 27 -51.49 -45.70 20.16
CA ARG A 27 -51.68 -45.05 21.48
C ARG A 27 -52.86 -44.09 21.41
N PRO A 28 -53.72 -44.06 22.49
CA PRO A 28 -54.86 -43.19 22.54
C PRO A 28 -54.45 -41.72 22.75
N LEU A 29 -55.04 -40.81 21.95
CA LEU A 29 -55.07 -39.39 22.16
C LEU A 29 -56.02 -39.08 23.35
N GLY A 30 -55.50 -38.41 24.37
CA GLY A 30 -56.39 -37.94 25.43
C GLY A 30 -55.59 -37.52 26.69
N GLY A 31 -55.08 -36.34 26.70
CA GLY A 31 -54.54 -35.74 27.90
C GLY A 31 -54.39 -34.22 27.69
N VAL A 32 -55.46 -33.46 27.94
CA VAL A 32 -55.47 -32.04 28.03
C VAL A 32 -54.65 -31.65 29.26
N VAL A 33 -53.37 -31.27 29.06
CA VAL A 33 -52.52 -30.69 30.12
C VAL A 33 -53.02 -29.28 30.41
N ARG A 34 -53.80 -29.13 31.50
CA ARG A 34 -54.07 -27.77 32.05
C ARG A 34 -52.73 -27.15 32.51
N ALA A 35 -52.13 -26.33 31.67
CA ALA A 35 -51.00 -25.51 32.07
C ALA A 35 -51.43 -24.57 33.22
N SER A 36 -50.88 -24.76 34.41
CA SER A 36 -51.16 -23.90 35.55
C SER A 36 -50.63 -22.49 35.28
N ARG A 37 -51.40 -21.46 35.67
CA ARG A 37 -51.04 -20.04 35.52
C ARG A 37 -49.63 -19.68 36.04
N ARG A 38 -49.06 -20.48 36.92
CA ARG A 38 -47.70 -20.33 37.46
C ARG A 38 -46.60 -20.69 36.45
N PHE A 39 -46.86 -21.60 35.51
CA PHE A 39 -45.88 -21.99 34.46
C PHE A 39 -45.79 -20.94 33.36
N VAL A 40 -46.88 -20.26 33.04
CA VAL A 40 -46.90 -19.17 32.04
C VAL A 40 -46.15 -17.95 32.52
N LEU A 41 -46.20 -17.64 33.83
CA LEU A 41 -45.42 -16.50 34.39
C LEU A 41 -43.91 -16.75 34.48
N LEU A 42 -43.49 -18.01 34.66
CA LEU A 42 -42.05 -18.35 34.65
C LEU A 42 -41.43 -18.32 33.24
N VAL A 43 -42.19 -18.68 32.20
CA VAL A 43 -41.71 -18.59 30.80
C VAL A 43 -41.68 -17.16 30.32
N ALA A 44 -42.64 -16.31 30.73
CA ALA A 44 -42.60 -14.86 30.40
C ALA A 44 -41.45 -14.13 31.08
N GLY A 45 -41.02 -14.53 32.28
CA GLY A 45 -39.86 -13.98 32.98
C GLY A 45 -38.52 -14.38 32.34
N ALA A 46 -38.44 -15.60 31.79
CA ALA A 46 -37.23 -16.09 31.12
C ALA A 46 -36.96 -15.39 29.75
N VAL A 47 -38.02 -14.99 29.04
CA VAL A 47 -37.91 -14.27 27.76
C VAL A 47 -37.48 -12.79 27.98
N ALA A 48 -37.85 -12.20 29.13
CA ALA A 48 -37.45 -10.84 29.48
C ALA A 48 -35.96 -10.71 29.90
N MET A 49 -35.31 -11.82 30.24
CA MET A 49 -33.87 -11.93 30.53
C MET A 49 -33.03 -12.40 29.35
N ALA A 50 -33.60 -12.52 28.13
CA ALA A 50 -32.81 -12.58 26.92
C ALA A 50 -32.06 -11.26 26.82
N GLY A 51 -30.96 -11.20 27.56
CA GLY A 51 -30.08 -10.04 27.70
C GLY A 51 -29.82 -9.49 26.32
N ARG A 52 -29.84 -8.18 26.22
CA ARG A 52 -29.25 -7.46 25.10
C ARG A 52 -27.85 -8.03 24.90
N VAL A 53 -27.72 -9.01 24.00
CA VAL A 53 -26.41 -9.37 23.45
C VAL A 53 -25.96 -8.09 22.79
N SER A 54 -25.18 -7.31 23.52
CA SER A 54 -24.51 -6.12 22.99
C SER A 54 -23.63 -6.70 21.89
N ALA A 55 -24.10 -6.59 20.65
CA ALA A 55 -23.30 -6.97 19.51
C ALA A 55 -21.99 -6.20 19.63
N GLN A 56 -20.89 -6.89 19.90
CA GLN A 56 -19.59 -6.23 19.95
C GLN A 56 -19.43 -5.48 18.62
N PRO A 57 -19.04 -4.20 18.66
CA PRO A 57 -18.86 -3.44 17.44
C PRO A 57 -17.90 -4.22 16.53
N ARG A 58 -18.32 -4.46 15.29
CA ARG A 58 -17.48 -5.16 14.31
C ARG A 58 -16.17 -4.38 14.14
N PRO A 59 -15.02 -5.04 14.17
CA PRO A 59 -13.73 -4.35 14.01
C PRO A 59 -13.63 -3.75 12.60
N ILE A 60 -12.94 -2.63 12.51
CA ILE A 60 -12.53 -2.05 11.24
C ILE A 60 -11.36 -2.90 10.70
N ARG A 61 -11.45 -3.36 9.46
CA ARG A 61 -10.37 -4.03 8.75
C ARG A 61 -9.57 -3.00 7.97
N LEU A 62 -8.31 -2.83 8.31
CA LEU A 62 -7.37 -1.98 7.58
C LEU A 62 -6.46 -2.86 6.71
N ILE A 63 -6.74 -2.89 5.42
CA ILE A 63 -5.98 -3.67 4.44
C ILE A 63 -4.69 -2.93 4.10
N VAL A 64 -3.56 -3.62 4.25
CA VAL A 64 -2.25 -3.18 3.77
C VAL A 64 -1.89 -4.02 2.54
N PRO A 65 -1.81 -3.43 1.33
CA PRO A 65 -1.63 -4.18 0.08
C PRO A 65 -0.17 -4.61 -0.17
N TYR A 66 0.63 -4.74 0.90
CA TYR A 66 2.05 -5.10 0.86
C TYR A 66 2.41 -6.07 1.98
N PRO A 67 3.58 -6.75 1.90
CA PRO A 67 4.04 -7.64 2.95
C PRO A 67 4.19 -6.93 4.31
N PRO A 68 4.08 -7.67 5.42
CA PRO A 68 4.27 -7.12 6.76
C PRO A 68 5.70 -6.61 6.98
N GLY A 69 5.86 -5.66 7.92
CA GLY A 69 7.15 -5.09 8.32
C GLY A 69 7.65 -3.94 7.45
N GLY A 70 6.97 -3.62 6.34
CA GLY A 70 7.27 -2.43 5.55
C GLY A 70 6.73 -1.13 6.16
N PRO A 71 7.13 0.06 5.64
CA PRO A 71 6.71 1.35 6.17
C PRO A 71 5.19 1.52 6.26
N LEU A 72 4.44 1.03 5.26
CA LEU A 72 2.98 1.10 5.25
C LEU A 72 2.35 0.23 6.35
N ASP A 73 2.88 -0.97 6.56
CA ASP A 73 2.40 -1.87 7.60
C ASP A 73 2.66 -1.31 9.00
N ILE A 74 3.86 -0.78 9.22
CA ILE A 74 4.24 -0.16 10.51
C ILE A 74 3.34 1.07 10.79
N ALA A 75 3.11 1.92 9.79
CA ALA A 75 2.23 3.07 9.92
C ALA A 75 0.77 2.66 10.17
N ALA A 76 0.27 1.64 9.46
CA ALA A 76 -1.08 1.12 9.64
C ALA A 76 -1.30 0.58 11.07
N ARG A 77 -0.35 -0.21 11.60
CA ARG A 77 -0.44 -0.75 12.98
C ARG A 77 -0.36 0.35 14.04
N LEU A 78 0.50 1.33 13.82
CA LEU A 78 0.63 2.49 14.71
C LEU A 78 -0.70 3.27 14.77
N LEU A 79 -1.28 3.58 13.61
CA LEU A 79 -2.54 4.30 13.54
C LEU A 79 -3.72 3.47 14.08
N ALA A 80 -3.77 2.17 13.79
CA ALA A 80 -4.79 1.26 14.32
C ALA A 80 -4.85 1.29 15.85
N GLU A 81 -3.70 1.28 16.51
CA GLU A 81 -3.64 1.38 17.98
C GLU A 81 -4.08 2.77 18.48
N LYS A 82 -3.70 3.83 17.79
CA LYS A 82 -4.03 5.22 18.20
C LYS A 82 -5.49 5.60 18.05
N VAL A 83 -6.19 5.04 17.06
CA VAL A 83 -7.61 5.35 16.84
C VAL A 83 -8.56 4.42 17.60
N LYS A 84 -8.05 3.48 18.38
CA LYS A 84 -8.82 2.47 19.10
C LYS A 84 -9.89 3.06 20.02
N ASP A 85 -9.57 4.12 20.74
CA ASP A 85 -10.51 4.76 21.68
C ASP A 85 -11.63 5.53 20.95
N SER A 86 -11.36 6.02 19.73
CA SER A 86 -12.32 6.83 18.96
C SER A 86 -13.15 6.02 17.95
N LEU A 87 -12.56 4.96 17.36
CA LEU A 87 -13.17 4.16 16.30
C LEU A 87 -13.46 2.71 16.71
N GLY A 88 -12.97 2.26 17.87
CA GLY A 88 -12.98 0.86 18.26
C GLY A 88 -11.82 0.08 17.65
N THR A 89 -11.91 -1.26 17.74
CA THR A 89 -10.83 -2.14 17.29
C THR A 89 -10.59 -2.01 15.78
N VAL A 90 -9.34 -1.77 15.40
CA VAL A 90 -8.88 -1.80 14.01
C VAL A 90 -7.90 -2.96 13.84
N VAL A 91 -8.22 -3.88 12.92
CA VAL A 91 -7.39 -5.06 12.60
C VAL A 91 -6.65 -4.81 11.30
N VAL A 92 -5.32 -4.86 11.35
CA VAL A 92 -4.47 -4.71 10.17
C VAL A 92 -4.28 -6.06 9.48
N GLU A 93 -4.64 -6.14 8.20
CA GLU A 93 -4.51 -7.34 7.36
C GLU A 93 -3.59 -7.05 6.15
N ASN A 94 -2.50 -7.81 6.03
CA ASN A 94 -1.63 -7.71 4.86
C ASN A 94 -2.18 -8.56 3.71
N ARG A 95 -2.38 -7.94 2.54
CA ARG A 95 -2.90 -8.58 1.30
C ARG A 95 -2.01 -8.20 0.11
N PRO A 96 -0.77 -8.72 0.05
CA PRO A 96 0.17 -8.39 -1.01
C PRO A 96 -0.19 -9.07 -2.34
N GLY A 97 0.37 -8.55 -3.44
CA GLY A 97 0.31 -9.14 -4.76
C GLY A 97 -0.02 -8.14 -5.87
N ALA A 98 0.45 -8.41 -7.08
CA ALA A 98 0.26 -7.59 -8.29
C ALA A 98 0.55 -6.09 -8.04
N GLY A 99 1.71 -5.75 -7.44
CA GLY A 99 2.05 -4.36 -7.13
C GLY A 99 1.12 -3.68 -6.11
N GLY A 100 0.40 -4.46 -5.29
CA GLY A 100 -0.59 -3.97 -4.32
C GLY A 100 -2.03 -4.01 -4.85
N ASN A 101 -2.23 -4.31 -6.13
CA ASN A 101 -3.55 -4.26 -6.75
C ASN A 101 -4.54 -5.27 -6.12
N LEU A 102 -4.07 -6.43 -5.64
CA LEU A 102 -4.95 -7.42 -5.00
C LEU A 102 -5.58 -6.89 -3.71
N GLY A 103 -4.79 -6.24 -2.85
CA GLY A 103 -5.31 -5.65 -1.62
C GLY A 103 -6.21 -4.45 -1.86
N ALA A 104 -5.89 -3.61 -2.85
CA ALA A 104 -6.72 -2.48 -3.23
C ALA A 104 -8.07 -2.93 -3.83
N ASP A 105 -8.06 -3.91 -4.72
CA ASP A 105 -9.25 -4.49 -5.34
C ASP A 105 -10.25 -5.07 -4.31
N LEU A 106 -9.72 -5.75 -3.28
CA LEU A 106 -10.53 -6.26 -2.18
C LEU A 106 -11.36 -5.14 -1.53
N VAL A 107 -10.74 -3.96 -1.34
CA VAL A 107 -11.42 -2.83 -0.70
C VAL A 107 -12.33 -2.11 -1.69
N ALA A 108 -11.93 -1.93 -2.94
CA ALA A 108 -12.78 -1.34 -3.98
C ALA A 108 -14.15 -2.05 -4.09
N LYS A 109 -14.19 -3.36 -3.84
CA LYS A 109 -15.40 -4.21 -3.90
C LYS A 109 -16.10 -4.42 -2.57
N ALA A 110 -15.59 -3.84 -1.48
CA ALA A 110 -16.19 -4.00 -0.17
C ALA A 110 -17.43 -3.09 0.01
N VAL A 111 -18.25 -3.41 1.01
CA VAL A 111 -19.42 -2.58 1.37
C VAL A 111 -18.92 -1.24 1.94
N PRO A 112 -19.49 -0.09 1.51
CA PRO A 112 -19.09 1.24 2.01
C PRO A 112 -19.73 1.57 3.37
N ASP A 113 -19.50 0.71 4.37
CA ASP A 113 -20.03 0.84 5.74
C ASP A 113 -19.00 1.43 6.72
N GLY A 114 -17.78 1.74 6.25
CA GLY A 114 -16.69 2.27 7.06
C GLY A 114 -15.90 1.19 7.82
N LEU A 115 -16.23 -0.11 7.64
CA LEU A 115 -15.55 -1.21 8.32
C LEU A 115 -14.46 -1.89 7.50
N THR A 116 -14.23 -1.46 6.27
CA THR A 116 -13.13 -1.96 5.44
C THR A 116 -12.43 -0.78 4.78
N LEU A 117 -11.14 -0.60 5.10
CA LEU A 117 -10.30 0.48 4.61
C LEU A 117 -9.03 -0.09 3.95
N VAL A 118 -8.39 0.68 3.10
CA VAL A 118 -7.05 0.35 2.58
C VAL A 118 -6.05 1.45 2.92
N MET A 119 -4.85 1.06 3.34
CA MET A 119 -3.67 1.91 3.31
C MET A 119 -3.12 1.89 1.88
N GLY A 120 -3.72 2.73 1.01
CA GLY A 120 -3.30 2.86 -0.38
C GLY A 120 -1.97 3.59 -0.50
N ALA A 121 -1.29 3.40 -1.62
CA ALA A 121 0.00 4.03 -1.89
C ALA A 121 0.03 4.66 -3.28
N VAL A 122 1.07 5.45 -3.55
CA VAL A 122 1.35 6.02 -4.87
C VAL A 122 1.25 4.97 -5.97
N ALA A 123 1.75 3.75 -5.74
CA ALA A 123 1.68 2.67 -6.72
C ALA A 123 0.23 2.32 -7.06
N THR A 124 -0.60 1.98 -6.07
CA THR A 124 -1.96 1.49 -6.29
C THR A 124 -2.93 2.55 -6.82
N HIS A 125 -2.74 3.83 -6.47
CA HIS A 125 -3.71 4.89 -6.77
C HIS A 125 -3.24 5.93 -7.81
N ALA A 126 -1.94 5.94 -8.16
CA ALA A 126 -1.43 6.91 -9.13
C ALA A 126 -0.58 6.31 -10.25
N ILE A 127 0.19 5.24 -9.99
CA ILE A 127 1.12 4.65 -10.97
C ILE A 127 0.46 3.48 -11.73
N ASN A 128 -0.02 2.47 -11.01
CA ASN A 128 -0.52 1.22 -11.57
C ASN A 128 -1.65 1.41 -12.61
N PRO A 129 -2.56 2.40 -12.45
CA PRO A 129 -3.59 2.68 -13.46
C PRO A 129 -3.05 2.94 -14.86
N TRP A 130 -1.80 3.41 -14.97
CA TRP A 130 -1.15 3.73 -16.25
C TRP A 130 -0.12 2.69 -16.67
N LEU A 131 0.36 1.90 -15.70
CA LEU A 131 1.42 0.93 -15.90
C LEU A 131 0.90 -0.45 -16.33
N TYR A 132 -0.25 -0.87 -15.78
CA TYR A 132 -0.88 -2.16 -16.08
C TYR A 132 -1.85 -2.02 -17.24
N GLY A 133 -1.80 -2.95 -18.20
CA GLY A 133 -2.73 -2.98 -19.34
C GLY A 133 -4.19 -3.24 -18.93
N LYS A 134 -4.42 -3.88 -17.78
CA LYS A 134 -5.74 -4.15 -17.22
C LYS A 134 -5.71 -4.03 -15.70
N MET A 135 -6.48 -3.09 -15.18
CA MET A 135 -6.67 -2.90 -13.74
C MET A 135 -7.94 -3.61 -13.27
N PRO A 136 -7.95 -4.23 -12.06
CA PRO A 136 -9.15 -4.84 -11.49
C PRO A 136 -10.11 -3.82 -10.85
N TYR A 137 -9.69 -2.56 -10.68
CA TYR A 137 -10.47 -1.44 -10.13
C TYR A 137 -10.12 -0.14 -10.85
N ASP A 138 -10.97 0.86 -10.68
CA ASP A 138 -10.70 2.26 -11.08
C ASP A 138 -10.23 3.06 -9.85
N ALA A 139 -8.98 3.47 -9.85
CA ALA A 139 -8.36 4.15 -8.72
C ALA A 139 -9.00 5.52 -8.36
N GLN A 140 -9.73 6.14 -9.29
CA GLN A 140 -10.39 7.43 -9.08
C GLN A 140 -11.87 7.30 -8.69
N ARG A 141 -12.55 6.24 -9.13
CA ARG A 141 -14.01 6.07 -8.97
C ARG A 141 -14.41 5.08 -7.90
N ASP A 142 -13.57 4.06 -7.64
CA ASP A 142 -13.94 2.95 -6.76
C ASP A 142 -13.56 3.18 -5.30
N PHE A 143 -13.03 4.37 -4.97
CA PHE A 143 -12.60 4.72 -3.62
C PHE A 143 -13.10 6.08 -3.15
N THR A 144 -13.34 6.17 -1.86
CA THR A 144 -13.54 7.43 -1.11
C THR A 144 -12.23 7.76 -0.38
N PRO A 145 -11.50 8.82 -0.73
CA PRO A 145 -10.31 9.26 -0.02
C PRO A 145 -10.66 9.71 1.41
N ILE A 146 -9.89 9.27 2.41
CA ILE A 146 -10.09 9.66 3.83
C ILE A 146 -9.06 10.71 4.21
N THR A 147 -7.78 10.39 4.17
CA THR A 147 -6.68 11.34 4.46
C THR A 147 -5.37 10.84 3.87
N LEU A 148 -4.53 11.75 3.43
CA LEU A 148 -3.12 11.47 3.24
C LEU A 148 -2.49 11.19 4.61
N VAL A 149 -1.68 10.16 4.72
CA VAL A 149 -1.04 9.75 5.98
C VAL A 149 0.36 10.33 6.07
N ALA A 150 1.19 10.00 5.09
CA ALA A 150 2.56 10.48 5.05
C ALA A 150 3.14 10.46 3.65
N GLN A 151 4.18 11.27 3.46
CA GLN A 151 5.07 11.26 2.31
C GLN A 151 6.45 10.82 2.74
N VAL A 152 7.09 10.02 1.89
CA VAL A 152 8.49 9.58 2.07
C VAL A 152 9.27 10.09 0.89
N PRO A 153 10.23 10.99 1.11
CA PRO A 153 11.11 11.45 0.05
C PRO A 153 11.91 10.30 -0.56
N ASN A 154 12.13 10.35 -1.85
CA ASN A 154 13.25 9.65 -2.46
C ASN A 154 14.46 10.59 -2.48
N VAL A 155 15.63 10.01 -2.58
CA VAL A 155 16.90 10.74 -2.64
C VAL A 155 17.72 10.23 -3.83
N LEU A 156 18.24 11.14 -4.63
CA LEU A 156 19.24 10.85 -5.64
C LEU A 156 20.57 10.60 -4.94
N VAL A 157 21.02 9.37 -5.00
CA VAL A 157 22.28 8.92 -4.39
C VAL A 157 23.21 8.34 -5.41
N VAL A 158 24.51 8.52 -5.16
CA VAL A 158 25.62 7.95 -5.93
C VAL A 158 26.53 7.16 -5.01
N ASN A 159 27.26 6.17 -5.54
CA ASN A 159 28.37 5.56 -4.81
C ASN A 159 29.47 6.61 -4.62
N THR A 160 29.91 6.85 -3.38
CA THR A 160 30.83 7.95 -3.04
C THR A 160 32.17 7.83 -3.76
N GLU A 161 32.75 6.64 -3.81
CA GLU A 161 34.06 6.42 -4.46
C GLU A 161 33.97 6.51 -5.99
N ALA A 162 32.91 5.90 -6.57
CA ALA A 162 32.69 5.96 -8.02
C ALA A 162 32.44 7.40 -8.47
N ALA A 163 31.62 8.15 -7.75
CA ALA A 163 31.33 9.55 -8.02
C ALA A 163 32.60 10.42 -7.95
N ALA A 164 33.44 10.20 -6.94
CA ALA A 164 34.71 10.92 -6.82
C ALA A 164 35.62 10.64 -8.03
N ARG A 165 35.75 9.40 -8.50
CA ARG A 165 36.53 9.05 -9.71
C ARG A 165 36.00 9.70 -10.97
N LEU A 166 34.70 9.96 -11.06
CA LEU A 166 34.04 10.58 -12.21
C LEU A 166 33.92 12.13 -12.08
N GLY A 167 34.39 12.70 -10.96
CA GLY A 167 34.25 14.12 -10.68
C GLY A 167 32.81 14.58 -10.40
N ILE A 168 31.94 13.64 -9.90
CA ILE A 168 30.53 13.90 -9.63
C ILE A 168 30.40 14.29 -8.14
N GLY A 169 30.37 15.58 -7.87
CA GLY A 169 30.19 16.14 -6.53
C GLY A 169 28.80 16.69 -6.24
N SER A 170 28.01 16.92 -7.30
CA SER A 170 26.67 17.54 -7.23
C SER A 170 25.73 16.95 -8.28
N LEU A 171 24.43 17.31 -8.21
CA LEU A 171 23.46 17.00 -9.25
C LEU A 171 23.87 17.62 -10.61
N ALA A 172 24.42 18.84 -10.59
CA ALA A 172 24.88 19.50 -11.80
C ALA A 172 26.01 18.73 -12.48
N ASP A 173 26.98 18.23 -11.70
CA ASP A 173 28.07 17.41 -12.22
C ASP A 173 27.59 16.10 -12.82
N LEU A 174 26.63 15.43 -12.15
CA LEU A 174 26.01 14.21 -12.66
C LEU A 174 25.35 14.44 -14.02
N VAL A 175 24.56 15.53 -14.15
CA VAL A 175 23.90 15.90 -15.41
C VAL A 175 24.93 16.23 -16.48
N ALA A 176 25.97 17.03 -16.14
CA ALA A 176 27.03 17.40 -17.08
C ALA A 176 27.77 16.16 -17.56
N TYR A 177 28.15 15.25 -16.65
CA TYR A 177 28.82 14.00 -17.01
C TYR A 177 27.96 13.14 -17.92
N ALA A 178 26.68 12.92 -17.56
CA ALA A 178 25.76 12.09 -18.34
C ALA A 178 25.51 12.64 -19.75
N ARG A 179 25.36 13.96 -19.88
CA ARG A 179 25.21 14.63 -21.20
C ARG A 179 26.46 14.52 -22.07
N LYS A 180 27.67 14.63 -21.47
CA LYS A 180 28.93 14.48 -22.17
C LYS A 180 29.21 13.02 -22.57
N ASN A 181 28.70 12.07 -21.83
CA ASN A 181 28.97 10.65 -21.97
C ASN A 181 27.64 9.83 -22.04
N PRO A 182 26.82 9.97 -23.11
CA PRO A 182 25.53 9.30 -23.21
C PRO A 182 25.66 7.78 -23.07
N GLY A 183 24.82 7.15 -22.23
CA GLY A 183 24.79 5.71 -22.01
C GLY A 183 25.94 5.13 -21.18
N ARG A 184 26.83 5.95 -20.67
CA ARG A 184 27.94 5.47 -19.80
C ARG A 184 27.53 5.27 -18.36
N LEU A 185 26.47 5.95 -17.91
CA LEU A 185 25.92 5.78 -16.58
C LEU A 185 24.75 4.83 -16.58
N ASN A 186 24.68 4.00 -15.53
CA ASN A 186 23.57 3.14 -15.22
C ASN A 186 22.87 3.61 -13.95
N TYR A 187 21.55 3.40 -13.86
CA TYR A 187 20.86 3.59 -12.59
C TYR A 187 20.04 2.36 -12.20
N GLY A 188 20.06 2.06 -10.91
CA GLY A 188 19.29 0.96 -10.35
C GLY A 188 17.93 1.41 -9.86
N SER A 189 16.97 0.50 -9.83
CA SER A 189 15.68 0.72 -9.20
C SER A 189 15.12 -0.57 -8.61
N GLY A 190 14.06 -0.45 -7.79
CA GLY A 190 13.33 -1.59 -7.24
C GLY A 190 12.44 -2.34 -8.24
N GLY A 191 12.73 -2.20 -9.54
CA GLY A 191 12.01 -2.85 -10.64
C GLY A 191 11.17 -1.87 -11.46
N ASN A 192 10.64 -2.36 -12.58
CA ASN A 192 9.80 -1.59 -13.49
C ASN A 192 8.57 -1.05 -12.75
N GLY A 193 8.26 0.25 -12.94
CA GLY A 193 7.15 0.92 -12.29
C GLY A 193 7.38 1.30 -10.83
N SER A 194 8.53 0.97 -10.22
CA SER A 194 8.87 1.49 -8.90
C SER A 194 9.04 3.00 -8.91
N ALA A 195 8.86 3.66 -7.74
CA ALA A 195 9.07 5.10 -7.62
C ALA A 195 10.49 5.52 -8.06
N GLY A 196 11.51 4.71 -7.75
CA GLY A 196 12.88 4.94 -8.20
C GLY A 196 13.06 4.84 -9.72
N HIS A 197 12.40 3.88 -10.37
CA HIS A 197 12.39 3.78 -11.84
C HIS A 197 11.78 5.04 -12.46
N LEU A 198 10.55 5.39 -12.03
CA LEU A 198 9.84 6.55 -12.60
C LEU A 198 10.54 7.88 -12.31
N ALA A 199 11.20 8.01 -11.13
CA ALA A 199 12.04 9.15 -10.83
C ALA A 199 13.26 9.24 -11.77
N GLY A 200 13.91 8.10 -12.04
CA GLY A 200 15.01 8.01 -12.99
C GLY A 200 14.59 8.40 -14.41
N GLU A 201 13.46 7.88 -14.88
CA GLU A 201 12.95 8.19 -16.22
C GLU A 201 12.51 9.67 -16.33
N MET A 202 11.83 10.21 -15.31
CA MET A 202 11.49 11.62 -15.27
C MET A 202 12.74 12.52 -15.28
N PHE A 203 13.77 12.14 -14.53
CA PHE A 203 15.06 12.83 -14.51
C PHE A 203 15.74 12.82 -15.88
N LYS A 204 15.82 11.65 -16.53
CA LYS A 204 16.38 11.51 -17.88
C LYS A 204 15.64 12.41 -18.88
N SER A 205 14.31 12.37 -18.87
CA SER A 205 13.47 13.13 -19.78
C SER A 205 13.62 14.64 -19.57
N GLN A 206 13.47 15.13 -18.33
CA GLN A 206 13.53 16.57 -18.04
C GLN A 206 14.95 17.13 -18.19
N ALA A 207 15.96 16.43 -17.72
CA ALA A 207 17.35 16.84 -17.86
C ALA A 207 17.93 16.55 -19.26
N ARG A 208 17.19 15.93 -20.18
CA ARG A 208 17.63 15.57 -21.53
C ARG A 208 18.97 14.83 -21.53
N LEU A 209 19.05 13.75 -20.78
CA LEU A 209 20.23 12.89 -20.69
C LEU A 209 19.84 11.43 -20.94
N PHE A 210 20.84 10.60 -21.20
CA PHE A 210 20.65 9.16 -21.37
C PHE A 210 21.47 8.39 -20.34
N ALA A 211 20.79 7.53 -19.59
CA ALA A 211 21.36 6.54 -18.67
C ALA A 211 20.57 5.24 -18.79
N VAL A 212 21.24 4.10 -18.59
CA VAL A 212 20.64 2.78 -18.71
C VAL A 212 19.95 2.41 -17.41
N HIS A 213 18.70 1.95 -17.50
CA HIS A 213 17.96 1.43 -16.34
C HIS A 213 18.31 -0.03 -16.09
N ILE A 214 18.63 -0.38 -14.83
CA ILE A 214 18.87 -1.73 -14.36
C ILE A 214 17.81 -2.07 -13.28
N PRO A 215 16.77 -2.83 -13.62
CA PRO A 215 15.73 -3.21 -12.66
C PRO A 215 16.21 -4.33 -11.72
N TYR A 216 15.92 -4.21 -10.43
CA TYR A 216 16.17 -5.22 -9.41
C TYR A 216 14.85 -5.70 -8.79
N ALA A 217 14.88 -6.85 -8.09
CA ALA A 217 13.73 -7.40 -7.38
C ALA A 217 13.46 -6.68 -6.04
N GLY A 218 13.25 -5.35 -6.09
CA GLY A 218 13.01 -4.49 -4.93
C GLY A 218 14.13 -3.51 -4.62
N GLY A 219 13.86 -2.55 -3.72
CA GLY A 219 14.81 -1.51 -3.31
C GLY A 219 16.11 -2.03 -2.69
N PRO A 220 16.07 -2.96 -1.72
CA PRO A 220 17.30 -3.45 -1.07
C PRO A 220 18.34 -4.03 -2.03
N PRO A 221 18.01 -4.91 -3.01
CA PRO A 221 18.99 -5.36 -4.01
C PRO A 221 19.54 -4.23 -4.87
N ALA A 222 18.71 -3.26 -5.28
CA ALA A 222 19.17 -2.10 -6.05
C ALA A 222 20.16 -1.24 -5.27
N GLN A 223 19.91 -1.06 -3.97
CA GLN A 223 20.81 -0.31 -3.09
C GLN A 223 22.15 -1.03 -2.87
N LEU A 224 22.12 -2.36 -2.68
CA LEU A 224 23.34 -3.16 -2.59
C LEU A 224 24.18 -3.05 -3.87
N ALA A 225 23.54 -3.09 -5.04
CA ALA A 225 24.21 -2.92 -6.32
C ALA A 225 24.89 -1.54 -6.45
N LEU A 226 24.23 -0.48 -5.97
CA LEU A 226 24.83 0.86 -5.92
C LEU A 226 26.02 0.93 -4.97
N VAL A 227 25.89 0.39 -3.76
CA VAL A 227 27.01 0.32 -2.78
C VAL A 227 28.17 -0.47 -3.32
N ALA A 228 27.92 -1.53 -4.09
CA ALA A 228 28.95 -2.34 -4.75
C ALA A 228 29.50 -1.72 -6.04
N GLY A 229 29.00 -0.55 -6.48
CA GLY A 229 29.44 0.11 -7.71
C GLY A 229 29.02 -0.59 -8.99
N GLN A 230 28.00 -1.46 -8.95
CA GLN A 230 27.44 -2.12 -10.13
C GLN A 230 26.53 -1.20 -10.94
N VAL A 231 25.96 -0.19 -10.30
CA VAL A 231 25.23 0.93 -10.90
C VAL A 231 25.80 2.25 -10.36
N ASP A 232 25.59 3.35 -11.08
CA ASP A 232 26.25 4.62 -10.79
C ASP A 232 25.40 5.51 -9.88
N PHE A 233 24.08 5.47 -10.02
CA PHE A 233 23.15 6.24 -9.18
C PHE A 233 21.81 5.53 -9.02
N ASN A 234 21.08 5.90 -7.96
CA ASN A 234 19.69 5.48 -7.72
C ASN A 234 18.86 6.68 -7.28
N PHE A 235 17.57 6.64 -7.57
CA PHE A 235 16.56 7.37 -6.82
C PHE A 235 16.00 6.42 -5.76
N ASP A 236 16.59 6.44 -4.58
CA ASP A 236 16.28 5.48 -3.52
C ASP A 236 15.31 6.07 -2.49
N ASN A 237 14.60 5.22 -1.76
CA ASN A 237 13.81 5.66 -0.63
C ASN A 237 14.74 6.20 0.46
N LEU A 238 14.48 7.43 0.96
CA LEU A 238 15.37 8.10 1.92
C LEU A 238 15.59 7.27 3.18
N ALA A 239 14.54 6.57 3.67
CA ALA A 239 14.66 5.71 4.84
C ALA A 239 15.67 4.58 4.60
N ALA A 240 15.58 3.94 3.43
CA ALA A 240 16.48 2.85 3.07
C ALA A 240 17.93 3.35 2.88
N ALA A 241 18.12 4.50 2.22
CA ALA A 241 19.44 5.04 1.90
C ALA A 241 20.15 5.67 3.12
N SER A 242 19.43 6.07 4.16
CA SER A 242 19.92 6.91 5.26
C SER A 242 21.16 6.34 5.98
N ALA A 243 21.18 5.03 6.24
CA ALA A 243 22.31 4.38 6.90
C ALA A 243 23.60 4.45 6.04
N ASN A 244 23.48 4.21 4.73
CA ASN A 244 24.59 4.27 3.80
C ASN A 244 25.06 5.71 3.51
N ILE A 245 24.16 6.69 3.57
CA ILE A 245 24.51 8.11 3.50
C ILE A 245 25.29 8.52 4.76
N LYS A 246 24.78 8.19 5.94
CA LYS A 246 25.46 8.50 7.23
C LYS A 246 26.82 7.85 7.36
N SER A 247 27.01 6.64 6.82
CA SER A 247 28.32 5.95 6.82
C SER A 247 29.26 6.43 5.73
N GLY A 248 28.84 7.35 4.86
CA GLY A 248 29.64 7.88 3.75
C GLY A 248 29.82 6.93 2.56
N LYS A 249 29.19 5.75 2.55
CA LYS A 249 29.21 4.82 1.40
C LYS A 249 28.46 5.37 0.20
N LEU A 250 27.36 6.07 0.46
CA LEU A 250 26.57 6.76 -0.54
C LEU A 250 26.62 8.28 -0.28
N LYS A 251 26.66 9.05 -1.35
CA LYS A 251 26.53 10.50 -1.32
C LYS A 251 25.15 10.90 -1.82
N ALA A 252 24.41 11.64 -1.00
CA ALA A 252 23.15 12.26 -1.39
C ALA A 252 23.43 13.51 -2.24
N LEU A 253 22.85 13.61 -3.43
CA LEU A 253 22.97 14.75 -4.31
C LEU A 253 21.76 15.68 -4.25
N ALA A 254 20.57 15.13 -4.14
CA ALA A 254 19.32 15.89 -4.03
C ALA A 254 18.16 15.00 -3.52
N VAL A 255 17.19 15.59 -2.81
CA VAL A 255 15.91 14.94 -2.50
C VAL A 255 14.90 15.23 -3.61
N THR A 256 13.97 14.31 -3.83
CA THR A 256 13.05 14.36 -4.98
C THR A 256 11.77 15.15 -4.73
N THR A 257 11.50 15.52 -3.48
CA THR A 257 10.32 16.29 -3.07
C THR A 257 10.44 17.77 -3.41
N ALA A 258 9.29 18.47 -3.53
CA ALA A 258 9.24 19.91 -3.77
C ALA A 258 9.91 20.77 -2.68
N ARG A 259 10.05 20.21 -1.46
CA ARG A 259 10.71 20.83 -0.31
C ARG A 259 11.83 19.91 0.18
N ARG A 260 12.89 20.53 0.79
CA ARG A 260 13.95 19.76 1.45
C ARG A 260 13.38 18.91 2.57
N SER A 261 13.97 17.74 2.78
CA SER A 261 13.62 16.88 3.91
C SER A 261 14.17 17.46 5.20
N ALA A 262 13.34 17.46 6.26
CA ALA A 262 13.77 17.84 7.60
C ALA A 262 14.87 16.93 8.17
N VAL A 263 15.02 15.72 7.60
CA VAL A 263 16.04 14.74 8.03
C VAL A 263 17.39 15.01 7.37
N LEU A 264 17.41 15.65 6.19
CA LEU A 264 18.62 16.04 5.42
C LEU A 264 18.49 17.49 4.95
N PRO A 265 18.44 18.47 5.86
CA PRO A 265 18.19 19.88 5.50
C PRO A 265 19.30 20.50 4.64
N GLU A 266 20.49 19.95 4.71
CA GLU A 266 21.65 20.35 3.89
C GLU A 266 21.56 19.88 2.44
N VAL A 267 20.77 18.83 2.15
CA VAL A 267 20.62 18.27 0.80
C VAL A 267 19.54 19.06 0.05
N PRO A 268 19.86 19.69 -1.08
CA PRO A 268 18.89 20.45 -1.86
C PRO A 268 17.85 19.55 -2.49
N THR A 269 16.73 20.13 -2.95
CA THR A 269 15.80 19.40 -3.80
C THR A 269 16.35 19.29 -5.23
N VAL A 270 15.88 18.31 -5.99
CA VAL A 270 16.21 18.20 -7.44
C VAL A 270 15.76 19.46 -8.16
N ALA A 271 14.63 20.04 -7.80
CA ALA A 271 14.12 21.27 -8.37
C ALA A 271 15.03 22.48 -8.07
N GLU A 272 15.56 22.61 -6.82
CA GLU A 272 16.50 23.67 -6.44
C GLU A 272 17.83 23.52 -7.19
N ALA A 273 18.47 22.35 -7.06
CA ALA A 273 19.79 22.10 -7.63
C ALA A 273 19.80 22.02 -9.16
N GLY A 274 18.68 21.67 -9.77
CA GLY A 274 18.53 21.44 -11.20
C GLY A 274 17.69 22.48 -11.94
N ALA A 275 17.36 23.63 -11.33
CA ALA A 275 16.48 24.64 -11.93
C ALA A 275 16.97 25.10 -13.32
N ALA A 276 18.25 25.36 -13.47
CA ALA A 276 18.89 25.76 -14.75
C ALA A 276 19.07 24.59 -15.73
N LEU A 277 18.83 23.34 -15.28
CA LEU A 277 19.02 22.12 -16.06
C LEU A 277 17.73 21.55 -16.63
N GLY A 278 16.59 22.24 -16.41
CA GLY A 278 15.25 21.82 -16.85
C GLY A 278 14.47 21.07 -15.77
N LEU A 279 14.96 20.99 -14.53
CA LEU A 279 14.40 20.19 -13.44
C LEU A 279 13.55 21.01 -12.45
N LYS A 280 13.20 22.27 -12.77
CA LYS A 280 12.45 23.17 -11.87
C LYS A 280 11.12 22.59 -11.37
N ALA A 281 10.46 21.76 -12.18
CA ALA A 281 9.18 21.12 -11.85
C ALA A 281 9.34 19.69 -11.34
N PHE A 282 10.55 19.26 -10.97
CA PHE A 282 10.79 17.92 -10.47
C PHE A 282 10.24 17.77 -9.07
N ASP A 283 9.22 16.94 -8.93
CA ASP A 283 8.62 16.57 -7.66
C ASP A 283 8.04 15.15 -7.76
N ILE A 284 8.66 14.22 -7.05
CA ILE A 284 8.24 12.83 -7.01
C ILE A 284 8.50 12.26 -5.61
N SER A 285 7.50 11.65 -5.00
CA SER A 285 7.63 11.07 -3.67
C SER A 285 6.88 9.74 -3.59
N THR A 286 7.27 8.91 -2.65
CA THR A 286 6.43 7.82 -2.20
C THR A 286 5.46 8.38 -1.17
N TRP A 287 4.18 8.09 -1.32
CA TRP A 287 3.17 8.49 -0.36
C TRP A 287 2.21 7.35 -0.07
N PHE A 288 1.53 7.43 1.05
CA PHE A 288 0.46 6.52 1.42
C PHE A 288 -0.63 7.26 2.18
N GLY A 289 -1.84 6.78 2.01
CA GLY A 289 -3.04 7.37 2.59
C GLY A 289 -4.15 6.36 2.77
N LEU A 290 -5.18 6.78 3.46
CA LEU A 290 -6.33 5.93 3.79
C LEU A 290 -7.47 6.18 2.81
N PHE A 291 -8.02 5.08 2.31
CA PHE A 291 -9.18 5.07 1.44
C PHE A 291 -10.23 4.08 1.95
N ALA A 292 -11.47 4.36 1.67
CA ALA A 292 -12.61 3.47 1.85
C ALA A 292 -13.18 3.09 0.46
N PRO A 293 -14.10 2.11 0.37
CA PRO A 293 -14.87 1.87 -0.84
C PRO A 293 -15.65 3.12 -1.26
N ALA A 294 -15.90 3.27 -2.55
CA ALA A 294 -16.71 4.37 -3.08
C ALA A 294 -18.13 4.37 -2.49
N GLY A 295 -18.68 5.56 -2.32
CA GLY A 295 -20.04 5.72 -1.77
C GLY A 295 -20.13 5.68 -0.26
N LEU A 296 -19.00 5.80 0.45
CA LEU A 296 -19.02 5.93 1.91
C LEU A 296 -19.80 7.19 2.33
N PRO A 297 -20.75 7.11 3.30
CA PRO A 297 -21.49 8.27 3.76
C PRO A 297 -20.58 9.40 4.27
N ALA A 298 -20.95 10.66 3.98
CA ALA A 298 -20.14 11.83 4.32
C ALA A 298 -19.86 11.95 5.83
N GLU A 299 -20.82 11.61 6.68
CA GLU A 299 -20.65 11.59 8.13
C GLU A 299 -19.59 10.57 8.58
N THR A 300 -19.64 9.35 8.02
CA THR A 300 -18.65 8.31 8.30
C THR A 300 -17.26 8.72 7.80
N THR A 301 -17.19 9.33 6.60
CA THR A 301 -15.95 9.86 6.03
C THR A 301 -15.33 10.92 6.96
N ALA A 302 -16.15 11.86 7.44
CA ALA A 302 -15.69 12.91 8.35
C ALA A 302 -15.22 12.35 9.70
N LYS A 303 -15.94 11.36 10.25
CA LYS A 303 -15.57 10.68 11.49
C LYS A 303 -14.22 9.97 11.36
N LEU A 304 -14.03 9.20 10.30
CA LEU A 304 -12.77 8.51 10.02
C LEU A 304 -11.63 9.52 9.80
N ASN A 305 -11.84 10.53 8.95
CA ASN A 305 -10.85 11.58 8.72
C ASN A 305 -10.39 12.21 10.03
N LYS A 306 -11.34 12.69 10.85
CA LYS A 306 -11.00 13.32 12.12
C LYS A 306 -10.15 12.41 13.01
N ALA A 307 -10.55 11.15 13.20
CA ALA A 307 -9.85 10.24 14.08
C ALA A 307 -8.40 9.97 13.62
N PHE A 308 -8.20 9.77 12.32
CA PHE A 308 -6.85 9.52 11.78
C PHE A 308 -5.99 10.79 11.74
N VAL A 309 -6.57 11.95 11.45
CA VAL A 309 -5.86 13.25 11.49
C VAL A 309 -5.42 13.57 12.91
N ASP A 310 -6.31 13.39 13.91
CA ASP A 310 -5.97 13.60 15.32
C ASP A 310 -4.82 12.66 15.76
N ALA A 311 -4.87 11.38 15.35
CA ALA A 311 -3.80 10.42 15.62
C ALA A 311 -2.46 10.84 15.00
N LEU A 312 -2.47 11.30 13.72
CA LEU A 312 -1.28 11.79 13.03
C LEU A 312 -0.67 13.06 13.65
N ALA A 313 -1.47 13.84 14.37
CA ALA A 313 -1.00 15.05 15.05
C ALA A 313 -0.24 14.74 16.35
N THR A 314 -0.37 13.53 16.92
CA THR A 314 0.25 13.17 18.21
C THR A 314 1.77 13.10 18.11
N PRO A 315 2.50 13.53 19.18
CA PRO A 315 3.98 13.56 19.17
C PRO A 315 4.62 12.20 18.93
N ASP A 316 4.08 11.14 19.51
CA ASP A 316 4.60 9.79 19.41
C ASP A 316 4.39 9.18 18.03
N VAL A 317 3.26 9.44 17.36
CA VAL A 317 3.05 9.06 15.97
C VAL A 317 4.03 9.78 15.05
N LYS A 318 4.21 11.09 15.23
CA LYS A 318 5.21 11.88 14.49
C LYS A 318 6.62 11.33 14.69
N ALA A 319 7.01 11.07 15.94
CA ALA A 319 8.32 10.49 16.25
C ALA A 319 8.51 9.11 15.60
N ARG A 320 7.48 8.26 15.62
CA ARG A 320 7.55 6.94 15.01
C ARG A 320 7.62 7.02 13.48
N LEU A 321 6.83 7.88 12.83
CA LEU A 321 6.91 8.11 11.39
C LEU A 321 8.27 8.68 10.99
N ALA A 322 8.87 9.57 11.80
CA ALA A 322 10.21 10.08 11.55
C ALA A 322 11.28 8.97 11.53
N THR A 323 11.13 7.89 12.32
CA THR A 323 12.03 6.72 12.22
C THR A 323 11.93 5.99 10.89
N LEU A 324 10.80 6.15 10.19
CA LEU A 324 10.57 5.65 8.83
C LEU A 324 10.91 6.71 7.76
N MET A 325 11.51 7.85 8.14
CA MET A 325 11.73 9.01 7.28
C MET A 325 10.45 9.47 6.57
N ALA A 326 9.30 9.18 7.17
CA ALA A 326 8.00 9.53 6.66
C ALA A 326 7.54 10.83 7.34
N GLU A 327 7.21 11.82 6.52
CA GLU A 327 6.67 13.11 6.98
C GLU A 327 5.15 13.01 7.05
N PRO A 328 4.53 13.12 8.25
CA PRO A 328 3.07 13.12 8.35
C PRO A 328 2.49 14.31 7.58
N THR A 329 1.54 14.03 6.70
CA THR A 329 0.90 15.04 5.84
C THR A 329 -0.62 14.91 5.87
N PRO A 330 -1.26 14.99 7.08
CA PRO A 330 -2.70 14.85 7.19
C PRO A 330 -3.43 15.89 6.33
N SER A 331 -4.56 15.48 5.77
CA SER A 331 -5.35 16.32 4.87
C SER A 331 -6.85 16.10 5.08
N THR A 332 -7.66 17.02 4.59
CA THR A 332 -9.09 16.76 4.42
C THR A 332 -9.32 15.76 3.28
N PRO A 333 -10.48 15.08 3.22
CA PRO A 333 -10.82 14.17 2.13
C PRO A 333 -10.75 14.85 0.75
N ALA A 334 -11.22 16.10 0.64
CA ALA A 334 -11.20 16.87 -0.61
C ALA A 334 -9.76 17.21 -1.05
N GLN A 335 -8.91 17.63 -0.11
CA GLN A 335 -7.49 17.87 -0.41
C GLN A 335 -6.78 16.61 -0.85
N PHE A 336 -7.08 15.48 -0.18
CA PHE A 336 -6.48 14.19 -0.56
C PHE A 336 -6.97 13.71 -1.93
N ALA A 337 -8.25 13.87 -2.25
CA ALA A 337 -8.78 13.58 -3.58
C ALA A 337 -8.07 14.38 -4.67
N ALA A 338 -7.91 15.69 -4.47
CA ALA A 338 -7.21 16.58 -5.40
C ALA A 338 -5.73 16.17 -5.57
N PHE A 339 -5.07 15.82 -4.45
CA PHE A 339 -3.69 15.33 -4.45
C PHE A 339 -3.56 14.03 -5.27
N VAL A 340 -4.39 13.02 -5.01
CA VAL A 340 -4.38 11.73 -5.74
C VAL A 340 -4.62 11.94 -7.22
N HIS A 341 -5.56 12.83 -7.58
CA HIS A 341 -5.82 13.17 -8.97
C HIS A 341 -4.59 13.79 -9.64
N SER A 342 -3.95 14.78 -9.01
CA SER A 342 -2.75 15.43 -9.55
C SER A 342 -1.58 14.46 -9.69
N GLU A 343 -1.38 13.59 -8.70
CA GLU A 343 -0.37 12.53 -8.75
C GLU A 343 -0.64 11.55 -9.91
N SER A 344 -1.89 11.12 -10.09
CA SER A 344 -2.26 10.24 -11.19
C SER A 344 -1.96 10.87 -12.56
N GLN A 345 -2.26 12.15 -12.76
CA GLN A 345 -1.92 12.86 -14.01
C GLN A 345 -0.41 12.99 -14.22
N LYS A 346 0.33 13.28 -13.16
CA LYS A 346 1.81 13.33 -13.17
C LYS A 346 2.37 11.99 -13.67
N TYR A 347 1.99 10.89 -13.02
CA TYR A 347 2.50 9.56 -13.38
C TYR A 347 2.00 9.06 -14.74
N ARG A 348 0.80 9.47 -15.18
CA ARG A 348 0.35 9.25 -16.56
C ARG A 348 1.35 9.80 -17.56
N ALA A 349 1.72 11.07 -17.39
CA ALA A 349 2.67 11.71 -18.30
C ALA A 349 4.04 11.00 -18.28
N VAL A 350 4.54 10.60 -17.11
CA VAL A 350 5.81 9.88 -16.98
C VAL A 350 5.74 8.52 -17.66
N VAL A 351 4.71 7.70 -17.36
CA VAL A 351 4.55 6.35 -17.95
C VAL A 351 4.41 6.44 -19.48
N GLN A 352 3.63 7.40 -19.99
CA GLN A 352 3.48 7.60 -21.43
C GLN A 352 4.79 8.02 -22.11
N ALA A 353 5.55 8.94 -21.48
CA ALA A 353 6.83 9.41 -22.03
C ALA A 353 7.93 8.34 -22.01
N THR A 354 7.87 7.39 -21.07
CA THR A 354 8.90 6.36 -20.89
C THR A 354 8.54 5.04 -21.56
N GLY A 355 7.27 4.84 -21.91
CA GLY A 355 6.77 3.55 -22.39
C GLY A 355 6.82 2.44 -21.33
N ALA A 356 6.96 2.79 -20.05
CA ALA A 356 7.03 1.83 -18.95
C ALA A 356 5.76 0.97 -18.88
N LYS A 357 5.92 -0.34 -18.68
CA LYS A 357 4.81 -1.30 -18.52
C LYS A 357 5.13 -2.21 -17.35
N ALA A 358 4.10 -2.65 -16.64
CA ALA A 358 4.21 -3.82 -15.77
C ALA A 358 3.98 -5.05 -16.64
N ASP A 359 4.99 -5.90 -16.73
CA ASP A 359 4.92 -7.18 -17.42
C ASP A 359 4.11 -8.19 -16.61
#